data_dfe9b64b77a7ffcd2b6c3c9618b89622
#
_entry.id   dfe9b64b77a7ffcd2b6c3c9618b89622
#
_cell.length_a   1.000
_cell.length_b   1.000
_cell.length_c   1.000
_cell.angle_alpha   90.00
_cell.angle_beta   90.00
_cell.angle_gamma   90.00
#
_symmetry.space_group_name_H-M   'P 1'
#
loop_
_entity.id
_entity.type
_entity.pdbx_description
1 polymer ?
#
loop_
_entity_poly.entity_id
_entity_poly.type
_entity_poly.pdbx_seq_one_letter_code
_entity_poly.pdbx_strand_id
1 'polypeptide(L)'
;RRSRQAQLTAAGQELLREGARLLADVDAIANRVKRVATGWESEFTLAIDSLIDRQTVMELCEAFFALSPPTRLRLRDETLTGTLAALTSGQADLSLGILEDAAHANGIHHDTLGPIGFVFAVAPHHPLTQAPQPLSDEVIRQHRAVAVADSVQRGQGITIGLLAGQDVFTVPSMGAKLEAQLRGLGAGFLPEPLAQPYLASGRLVRCEVQRPRRISTIGYAWRRDNAQARGTRALKWWLQQLKSPATRAALLSQTRRIHANGVEFHP
;
A
#
# COMPACT_ATOMS: atom_id res chain seq x y z
N ARG A 1 13.58 40.77 -42.83
CA ARG A 1 14.04 41.09 -41.45
C ARG A 1 14.01 39.77 -40.64
N ARG A 2 15.18 39.14 -40.44
CA ARG A 2 15.32 38.00 -39.55
C ARG A 2 15.30 38.56 -38.12
N SER A 3 14.34 38.16 -37.30
CA SER A 3 14.33 38.50 -35.87
C SER A 3 15.54 37.85 -35.22
N ARG A 4 16.45 38.66 -34.66
CA ARG A 4 17.54 38.16 -33.83
C ARG A 4 16.91 37.69 -32.50
N GLN A 5 16.81 36.41 -32.33
CA GLN A 5 16.52 35.86 -31.01
C GLN A 5 17.73 36.14 -30.10
N ALA A 6 17.49 36.85 -28.99
CA ALA A 6 18.52 37.05 -27.99
C ALA A 6 18.86 35.69 -27.35
N GLN A 7 20.15 35.34 -27.37
CA GLN A 7 20.68 34.15 -26.71
C GLN A 7 21.49 34.57 -25.48
N LEU A 8 21.31 33.85 -24.38
CA LEU A 8 22.12 34.07 -23.20
C LEU A 8 23.56 33.68 -23.42
N THR A 9 24.50 34.49 -22.93
CA THR A 9 25.91 34.11 -22.83
C THR A 9 26.09 32.96 -21.83
N ALA A 10 27.22 32.28 -21.84
CA ALA A 10 27.52 31.23 -20.85
C ALA A 10 27.41 31.75 -19.42
N ALA A 11 27.88 32.97 -19.12
CA ALA A 11 27.72 33.62 -17.82
C ALA A 11 26.25 33.94 -17.51
N GLY A 12 25.45 34.33 -18.53
CA GLY A 12 24.01 34.56 -18.36
C GLY A 12 23.22 33.28 -18.06
N GLN A 13 23.60 32.16 -18.67
CA GLN A 13 23.02 30.85 -18.38
C GLN A 13 23.35 30.40 -16.95
N GLU A 14 24.59 30.59 -16.53
CA GLU A 14 25.04 30.29 -15.16
C GLU A 14 24.28 31.12 -14.13
N LEU A 15 24.18 32.43 -14.36
CA LEU A 15 23.44 33.34 -13.48
C LEU A 15 21.95 32.96 -13.39
N LEU A 16 21.33 32.57 -14.52
CA LEU A 16 19.95 32.13 -14.53
C LEU A 16 19.75 30.82 -13.72
N ARG A 17 20.69 29.87 -13.86
CA ARG A 17 20.64 28.62 -13.11
C ARG A 17 20.78 28.82 -11.61
N GLU A 18 21.78 29.60 -11.19
CA GLU A 18 22.02 29.89 -9.76
C GLU A 18 20.90 30.77 -9.19
N GLY A 19 20.38 31.74 -9.96
CA GLY A 19 19.23 32.55 -9.56
C GLY A 19 17.97 31.72 -9.34
N ALA A 20 17.67 30.78 -10.24
CA ALA A 20 16.55 29.86 -10.08
C ALA A 20 16.71 28.96 -8.85
N ARG A 21 17.93 28.49 -8.55
CA ARG A 21 18.24 27.72 -7.34
C ARG A 21 18.02 28.53 -6.06
N LEU A 22 18.52 29.77 -6.01
CA LEU A 22 18.32 30.66 -4.85
C LEU A 22 16.84 30.96 -4.61
N LEU A 23 16.05 31.19 -5.65
CA LEU A 23 14.61 31.39 -5.51
C LEU A 23 13.91 30.14 -4.96
N ALA A 24 14.27 28.95 -5.42
CA ALA A 24 13.75 27.69 -4.89
C ALA A 24 14.12 27.50 -3.41
N ASP A 25 15.34 27.89 -2.99
CA ASP A 25 15.77 27.84 -1.59
C ASP A 25 15.00 28.83 -0.71
N VAL A 26 14.74 30.04 -1.20
CA VAL A 26 13.92 31.05 -0.51
C VAL A 26 12.48 30.55 -0.32
N ASP A 27 11.88 29.98 -1.37
CA ASP A 27 10.53 29.40 -1.28
C ASP A 27 10.50 28.22 -0.28
N ALA A 28 11.54 27.38 -0.26
CA ALA A 28 11.65 26.30 0.72
C ALA A 28 11.75 26.81 2.16
N ILE A 29 12.47 27.91 2.40
CA ILE A 29 12.56 28.56 3.71
C ILE A 29 11.20 29.15 4.09
N ALA A 30 10.56 29.92 3.21
CA ALA A 30 9.25 30.51 3.44
C ALA A 30 8.20 29.44 3.79
N ASN A 31 8.21 28.33 3.07
CA ASN A 31 7.34 27.18 3.35
C ASN A 31 7.64 26.54 4.71
N ARG A 32 8.93 26.44 5.13
CA ARG A 32 9.27 25.94 6.47
C ARG A 32 8.73 26.84 7.57
N VAL A 33 8.94 28.17 7.45
CA VAL A 33 8.43 29.15 8.42
C VAL A 33 6.91 29.09 8.49
N LYS A 34 6.22 29.04 7.35
CA LYS A 34 4.77 28.91 7.27
C LYS A 34 4.26 27.64 7.95
N ARG A 35 4.97 26.51 7.78
CA ARG A 35 4.64 25.23 8.45
C ARG A 35 4.70 25.35 9.97
N VAL A 36 5.81 25.91 10.51
CA VAL A 36 5.97 26.11 11.95
C VAL A 36 4.87 27.04 12.52
N ALA A 37 4.54 28.11 11.80
CA ALA A 37 3.54 29.07 12.22
C ALA A 37 2.10 28.52 12.17
N THR A 38 1.81 27.58 11.25
CA THR A 38 0.46 27.06 11.01
C THR A 38 0.17 25.75 11.73
N GLY A 39 1.17 25.11 12.35
CA GLY A 39 1.04 23.80 13.02
C GLY A 39 0.92 22.60 12.08
N TRP A 40 1.27 22.77 10.78
CA TRP A 40 1.40 21.68 9.83
C TRP A 40 2.79 21.05 9.91
N GLU A 41 2.87 19.73 9.73
CA GLU A 41 4.13 19.01 9.57
C GLU A 41 4.82 19.44 8.26
N SER A 42 6.16 19.50 8.28
CA SER A 42 6.94 19.80 7.06
C SER A 42 6.87 18.67 6.03
N GLU A 43 6.86 17.45 6.52
CA GLU A 43 6.71 16.22 5.76
C GLU A 43 5.80 15.28 6.55
N PHE A 44 4.98 14.52 5.86
CA PHE A 44 4.11 13.51 6.42
C PHE A 44 4.18 12.26 5.54
N THR A 45 4.62 11.15 6.12
CA THR A 45 4.82 9.89 5.40
C THR A 45 3.80 8.85 5.85
N LEU A 46 3.06 8.29 4.88
CA LEU A 46 2.19 7.13 5.06
C LEU A 46 2.90 5.88 4.58
N ALA A 47 3.03 4.87 5.45
CA ALA A 47 3.35 3.51 5.06
C ALA A 47 2.05 2.74 4.80
N ILE A 48 1.95 2.08 3.65
CA ILE A 48 0.71 1.50 3.17
C ILE A 48 0.98 0.05 2.79
N ASP A 49 0.29 -0.89 3.45
CA ASP A 49 0.35 -2.30 3.08
C ASP A 49 -0.38 -2.55 1.75
N SER A 50 0.09 -3.56 1.04
CA SER A 50 -0.50 -4.01 -0.23
C SER A 50 -1.94 -4.55 -0.11
N LEU A 51 -2.46 -4.73 1.10
CA LEU A 51 -3.86 -5.06 1.39
C LEU A 51 -4.80 -3.84 1.31
N ILE A 52 -4.27 -2.63 1.32
CA ILE A 52 -5.06 -1.39 1.33
C ILE A 52 -5.40 -0.97 -0.10
N ASP A 53 -6.66 -0.59 -0.32
CA ASP A 53 -7.12 -0.09 -1.60
C ASP A 53 -6.41 1.20 -2.00
N ARG A 54 -5.64 1.12 -3.09
CA ARG A 54 -4.82 2.24 -3.56
C ARG A 54 -5.65 3.40 -4.09
N GLN A 55 -6.79 3.12 -4.71
CA GLN A 55 -7.67 4.15 -5.25
C GLN A 55 -8.24 5.01 -4.12
N THR A 56 -8.74 4.40 -3.07
CA THR A 56 -9.24 5.10 -1.87
C THR A 56 -8.15 5.96 -1.23
N VAL A 57 -6.89 5.47 -1.18
CA VAL A 57 -5.76 6.29 -0.69
C VAL A 57 -5.54 7.51 -1.58
N MET A 58 -5.64 7.39 -2.91
CA MET A 58 -5.49 8.54 -3.82
C MET A 58 -6.63 9.54 -3.64
N GLU A 59 -7.88 9.10 -3.45
CA GLU A 59 -9.03 9.95 -3.16
C GLU A 59 -8.83 10.73 -1.84
N LEU A 60 -8.28 10.09 -0.82
CA LEU A 60 -7.90 10.76 0.44
C LEU A 60 -6.76 11.76 0.23
N CYS A 61 -5.77 11.45 -0.60
CA CYS A 61 -4.71 12.40 -0.96
C CYS A 61 -5.28 13.62 -1.70
N GLU A 62 -6.20 13.42 -2.63
CA GLU A 62 -6.89 14.51 -3.34
C GLU A 62 -7.63 15.42 -2.34
N ALA A 63 -8.41 14.85 -1.43
CA ALA A 63 -9.10 15.60 -0.38
C ALA A 63 -8.14 16.33 0.56
N PHE A 64 -6.97 15.72 0.87
CA PHE A 64 -5.93 16.35 1.67
C PHE A 64 -5.32 17.55 0.94
N PHE A 65 -4.99 17.43 -0.33
CA PHE A 65 -4.41 18.52 -1.12
C PHE A 65 -5.40 19.64 -1.42
N ALA A 66 -6.70 19.38 -1.44
CA ALA A 66 -7.74 20.42 -1.54
C ALA A 66 -7.66 21.45 -0.39
N LEU A 67 -7.10 21.07 0.77
CA LEU A 67 -6.84 21.99 1.89
C LEU A 67 -5.60 22.90 1.66
N SER A 68 -4.89 22.73 0.55
CA SER A 68 -3.63 23.43 0.25
C SER A 68 -2.62 23.39 1.41
N PRO A 69 -2.36 22.23 2.04
CA PRO A 69 -1.45 22.13 3.18
C PRO A 69 -0.02 22.40 2.72
N PRO A 70 0.81 23.11 3.53
CA PRO A 70 2.23 23.29 3.22
C PRO A 70 3.07 22.03 3.53
N THR A 71 2.43 20.89 3.71
CA THR A 71 3.02 19.60 4.06
C THR A 71 3.43 18.83 2.81
N ARG A 72 4.66 18.32 2.77
CA ARG A 72 5.08 17.35 1.75
C ARG A 72 4.54 15.97 2.14
N LEU A 73 3.54 15.48 1.40
CA LEU A 73 3.01 14.14 1.58
C LEU A 73 3.87 13.11 0.84
N ARG A 74 4.22 12.01 1.52
CA ARG A 74 4.95 10.87 0.95
C ARG A 74 4.18 9.58 1.19
N LEU A 75 4.10 8.74 0.19
CA LEU A 75 3.56 7.38 0.29
C LEU A 75 4.69 6.37 0.16
N ARG A 76 4.69 5.37 1.02
CA ARG A 76 5.60 4.22 1.00
C ARG A 76 4.78 2.95 0.84
N ASP A 77 5.16 2.12 -0.10
CA ASP A 77 4.61 0.78 -0.24
C ASP A 77 5.39 -0.18 0.67
N GLU A 78 4.65 -0.88 1.51
CA GLU A 78 5.17 -1.87 2.44
C GLU A 78 4.34 -3.15 2.36
N THR A 79 4.89 -4.23 2.88
CA THR A 79 4.20 -5.52 2.99
C THR A 79 4.44 -6.15 4.34
N LEU A 80 3.41 -6.80 4.88
CA LEU A 80 3.46 -7.59 6.12
C LEU A 80 3.99 -6.77 7.31
N THR A 81 5.19 -7.12 7.84
CA THR A 81 5.76 -6.43 9.01
C THR A 81 6.37 -5.08 8.67
N GLY A 82 6.58 -4.77 7.39
CA GLY A 82 7.22 -3.55 6.93
C GLY A 82 6.47 -2.28 7.30
N THR A 83 5.13 -2.30 7.30
CA THR A 83 4.31 -1.14 7.71
C THR A 83 4.59 -0.75 9.16
N LEU A 84 4.63 -1.73 10.08
CA LEU A 84 4.93 -1.47 11.48
C LEU A 84 6.40 -1.10 11.67
N ALA A 85 7.32 -1.74 10.94
CA ALA A 85 8.75 -1.43 10.97
C ALA A 85 9.04 0.01 10.49
N ALA A 86 8.39 0.47 9.42
CA ALA A 86 8.51 1.86 8.94
C ALA A 86 8.04 2.87 10.01
N LEU A 87 6.99 2.55 10.74
CA LEU A 87 6.47 3.39 11.81
C LEU A 87 7.41 3.43 13.02
N THR A 88 7.85 2.27 13.51
CA THR A 88 8.71 2.16 14.70
C THR A 88 10.10 2.74 14.47
N SER A 89 10.64 2.63 13.26
CA SER A 89 11.92 3.23 12.88
C SER A 89 11.84 4.73 12.58
N GLY A 90 10.64 5.34 12.63
CA GLY A 90 10.45 6.75 12.33
C GLY A 90 10.48 7.11 10.85
N GLN A 91 10.43 6.13 9.96
CA GLN A 91 10.36 6.34 8.51
C GLN A 91 8.95 6.63 8.01
N ALA A 92 7.93 6.41 8.85
CA ALA A 92 6.55 6.78 8.60
C ALA A 92 5.93 7.45 9.82
N ASP A 93 4.91 8.29 9.60
CA ASP A 93 4.14 8.97 10.61
C ASP A 93 2.81 8.27 10.90
N LEU A 94 2.25 7.64 9.88
CA LEU A 94 1.03 6.85 9.92
C LEU A 94 1.22 5.59 9.07
N SER A 95 0.77 4.45 9.56
CA SER A 95 0.79 3.17 8.84
C SER A 95 -0.63 2.65 8.66
N LEU A 96 -0.96 2.25 7.43
CA LEU A 96 -2.24 1.65 7.03
C LEU A 96 -2.03 0.19 6.65
N GLY A 97 -2.84 -0.72 7.18
CA GLY A 97 -2.78 -2.13 6.82
C GLY A 97 -1.95 -2.98 7.77
N ILE A 98 -1.76 -2.57 9.00
CA ILE A 98 -1.10 -3.41 10.03
C ILE A 98 -2.02 -4.56 10.45
N LEU A 99 -1.43 -5.72 10.73
CA LEU A 99 -2.14 -6.81 11.41
C LEU A 99 -2.32 -6.44 12.88
N GLU A 100 -3.56 -6.52 13.39
CA GLU A 100 -3.88 -6.09 14.76
C GLU A 100 -3.10 -6.87 15.81
N ASP A 101 -2.89 -8.17 15.60
CA ASP A 101 -2.09 -9.02 16.50
C ASP A 101 -0.63 -8.56 16.62
N ALA A 102 -0.10 -7.86 15.63
CA ALA A 102 1.27 -7.32 15.62
C ALA A 102 1.38 -5.89 16.17
N ALA A 103 0.26 -5.21 16.43
CA ALA A 103 0.21 -3.78 16.76
C ALA A 103 0.65 -3.43 18.19
N HIS A 104 0.98 -4.41 19.04
CA HIS A 104 1.32 -4.21 20.45
C HIS A 104 2.77 -3.76 20.68
N ALA A 105 3.25 -2.77 19.92
CA ALA A 105 4.57 -2.19 20.13
C ALA A 105 4.51 -0.99 21.11
N ASN A 106 5.52 -0.88 22.00
CA ASN A 106 5.63 0.25 22.91
C ASN A 106 5.72 1.58 22.14
N GLY A 107 4.97 2.59 22.58
CA GLY A 107 4.99 3.91 21.97
C GLY A 107 4.13 4.06 20.70
N ILE A 108 3.36 3.04 20.34
CA ILE A 108 2.46 3.03 19.20
C ILE A 108 1.01 3.11 19.67
N HIS A 109 0.22 3.94 19.02
CA HIS A 109 -1.24 3.89 19.04
C HIS A 109 -1.73 3.17 17.79
N HIS A 110 -2.77 2.38 17.94
CA HIS A 110 -3.44 1.74 16.81
C HIS A 110 -4.96 1.79 16.96
N ASP A 111 -5.65 1.61 15.85
CA ASP A 111 -7.10 1.45 15.81
C ASP A 111 -7.45 0.56 14.61
N THR A 112 -8.63 -0.01 14.60
CA THR A 112 -9.08 -1.02 13.65
C THR A 112 -9.67 -0.38 12.39
N LEU A 113 -9.27 -0.87 11.20
CA LEU A 113 -9.97 -0.62 9.94
C LEU A 113 -11.13 -1.61 9.76
N GLY A 114 -10.87 -2.90 9.96
CA GLY A 114 -11.87 -3.94 9.84
C GLY A 114 -11.29 -5.32 9.50
N PRO A 115 -12.14 -6.34 9.39
CA PRO A 115 -11.72 -7.68 9.01
C PRO A 115 -11.54 -7.83 7.49
N ILE A 116 -10.53 -8.62 7.08
CA ILE A 116 -10.36 -9.12 5.71
C ILE A 116 -10.39 -10.64 5.74
N GLY A 117 -11.29 -11.23 4.96
CA GLY A 117 -11.32 -12.66 4.67
C GLY A 117 -10.34 -13.02 3.55
N PHE A 118 -9.84 -14.26 3.58
CA PHE A 118 -8.96 -14.79 2.54
C PHE A 118 -9.60 -16.04 1.91
N VAL A 119 -9.41 -16.18 0.60
CA VAL A 119 -9.83 -17.34 -0.18
C VAL A 119 -8.63 -18.01 -0.82
N PHE A 120 -8.62 -19.34 -0.84
CA PHE A 120 -7.64 -20.08 -1.62
C PHE A 120 -8.12 -20.13 -3.07
N ALA A 121 -7.31 -19.60 -3.99
CA ALA A 121 -7.71 -19.46 -5.37
C ALA A 121 -6.58 -19.83 -6.33
N VAL A 122 -6.96 -20.32 -7.50
CA VAL A 122 -6.05 -20.75 -8.57
C VAL A 122 -6.62 -20.34 -9.93
N ALA A 123 -5.78 -20.34 -10.98
CA ALA A 123 -6.28 -20.22 -12.35
C ALA A 123 -7.16 -21.41 -12.75
N PRO A 124 -8.13 -21.28 -13.68
CA PRO A 124 -9.03 -22.36 -14.09
C PRO A 124 -8.31 -23.60 -14.63
N HIS A 125 -7.16 -23.43 -15.26
CA HIS A 125 -6.34 -24.50 -15.82
C HIS A 125 -5.34 -25.12 -14.81
N HIS A 126 -5.34 -24.67 -13.57
CA HIS A 126 -4.43 -25.20 -12.56
C HIS A 126 -4.88 -26.59 -12.08
N PRO A 127 -3.97 -27.58 -11.90
CA PRO A 127 -4.36 -28.95 -11.55
C PRO A 127 -5.22 -29.10 -10.29
N LEU A 128 -5.06 -28.19 -9.30
CA LEU A 128 -5.84 -28.18 -8.07
C LEU A 128 -7.36 -28.02 -8.30
N THR A 129 -7.81 -27.53 -9.47
CA THR A 129 -9.23 -27.43 -9.80
C THR A 129 -9.89 -28.77 -9.98
N GLN A 130 -9.10 -29.81 -10.34
CA GLN A 130 -9.55 -31.19 -10.56
C GLN A 130 -9.32 -32.11 -9.35
N ALA A 131 -8.61 -31.62 -8.33
CA ALA A 131 -8.34 -32.38 -7.12
C ALA A 131 -9.61 -32.48 -6.24
N PRO A 132 -9.79 -33.62 -5.51
CA PRO A 132 -10.88 -33.74 -4.55
C PRO A 132 -10.85 -32.64 -3.49
N GLN A 133 -11.99 -31.99 -3.26
CA GLN A 133 -12.12 -30.94 -2.26
C GLN A 133 -12.89 -31.44 -1.03
N PRO A 134 -12.59 -30.93 0.17
CA PRO A 134 -11.61 -29.88 0.47
C PRO A 134 -10.16 -30.36 0.33
N LEU A 135 -9.28 -29.53 -0.25
CA LEU A 135 -7.88 -29.84 -0.49
C LEU A 135 -7.13 -30.06 0.82
N SER A 136 -6.41 -31.19 0.95
CA SER A 136 -5.52 -31.43 2.07
C SER A 136 -4.18 -30.67 1.91
N ASP A 137 -3.46 -30.50 3.03
CA ASP A 137 -2.12 -29.90 3.02
C ASP A 137 -1.11 -30.70 2.18
N GLU A 138 -1.25 -32.03 2.11
CA GLU A 138 -0.42 -32.90 1.28
C GLU A 138 -0.61 -32.61 -0.21
N VAL A 139 -1.86 -32.46 -0.65
CA VAL A 139 -2.18 -32.12 -2.05
C VAL A 139 -1.67 -30.71 -2.38
N ILE A 140 -1.92 -29.72 -1.51
CA ILE A 140 -1.46 -28.35 -1.73
C ILE A 140 0.08 -28.28 -1.80
N ARG A 141 0.80 -29.03 -0.97
CA ARG A 141 2.27 -29.05 -0.92
C ARG A 141 2.92 -29.50 -2.22
N GLN A 142 2.25 -30.30 -3.03
CA GLN A 142 2.75 -30.78 -4.32
C GLN A 142 2.76 -29.68 -5.39
N HIS A 143 2.15 -28.54 -5.13
CA HIS A 143 2.03 -27.43 -6.06
C HIS A 143 2.75 -26.20 -5.54
N ARG A 144 3.29 -25.39 -6.47
CA ARG A 144 3.98 -24.14 -6.14
C ARG A 144 3.06 -23.18 -5.43
N ALA A 145 3.51 -22.65 -4.29
CA ALA A 145 2.86 -21.54 -3.65
C ALA A 145 3.33 -20.21 -4.23
N VAL A 146 2.43 -19.23 -4.35
CA VAL A 146 2.82 -17.84 -4.57
C VAL A 146 2.75 -17.10 -3.23
N ALA A 147 3.88 -16.55 -2.78
CA ALA A 147 4.01 -15.84 -1.53
C ALA A 147 4.38 -14.38 -1.74
N VAL A 148 3.90 -13.48 -0.89
CA VAL A 148 4.34 -12.09 -0.86
C VAL A 148 5.57 -12.00 0.05
N ALA A 149 6.63 -11.33 -0.43
CA ALA A 149 7.79 -11.02 0.36
C ALA A 149 7.43 -10.03 1.47
N ASP A 150 8.01 -10.21 2.65
CA ASP A 150 8.02 -9.18 3.68
C ASP A 150 8.98 -8.06 3.25
N SER A 151 8.58 -6.81 3.36
CA SER A 151 9.44 -5.67 3.01
C SER A 151 10.56 -5.41 4.02
N VAL A 152 10.56 -6.08 5.18
CA VAL A 152 11.67 -6.03 6.13
C VAL A 152 12.82 -6.91 5.65
N GLN A 153 13.89 -6.28 5.19
CA GLN A 153 15.06 -6.97 4.58
C GLN A 153 16.00 -7.65 5.56
N ARG A 154 15.86 -7.50 6.88
CA ARG A 154 16.80 -8.04 7.87
C ARG A 154 16.16 -9.07 8.79
N GLY A 155 16.48 -10.33 8.52
CA GLY A 155 16.57 -11.41 9.50
C GLY A 155 15.37 -12.34 9.61
N GLN A 156 14.15 -11.92 9.74
CA GLN A 156 13.00 -12.81 9.93
C GLN A 156 11.75 -12.26 9.22
N GLY A 157 11.83 -12.19 7.89
CA GLY A 157 10.65 -11.91 7.09
C GLY A 157 9.60 -12.99 7.34
N ILE A 158 8.36 -12.56 7.64
CA ILE A 158 7.25 -13.48 7.83
C ILE A 158 6.73 -13.89 6.46
N THR A 159 6.63 -15.20 6.23
CA THR A 159 5.91 -15.72 5.07
C THR A 159 4.66 -16.41 5.55
N ILE A 160 3.51 -15.94 5.08
CA ILE A 160 2.22 -16.39 5.58
C ILE A 160 1.59 -17.41 4.61
N GLY A 161 1.14 -18.55 5.16
CA GLY A 161 0.33 -19.54 4.44
C GLY A 161 1.11 -20.57 3.65
N LEU A 162 2.43 -20.68 3.83
CA LEU A 162 3.25 -21.73 3.25
C LEU A 162 3.23 -23.03 4.05
N LEU A 163 3.51 -24.12 3.35
CA LEU A 163 3.76 -25.43 3.92
C LEU A 163 5.25 -25.75 3.90
N ALA A 164 5.73 -26.46 4.91
CA ALA A 164 7.13 -26.90 4.94
C ALA A 164 7.45 -27.80 3.73
N GLY A 165 8.54 -27.48 3.03
CA GLY A 165 8.98 -28.23 1.84
C GLY A 165 8.22 -27.92 0.55
N GLN A 166 7.31 -26.95 0.53
CA GLN A 166 6.59 -26.53 -0.68
C GLN A 166 7.52 -25.70 -1.58
N ASP A 167 7.41 -25.88 -2.91
CA ASP A 167 8.02 -24.97 -3.88
C ASP A 167 7.33 -23.58 -3.80
N VAL A 168 8.13 -22.50 -3.78
CA VAL A 168 7.62 -21.14 -3.52
C VAL A 168 8.11 -20.15 -4.57
N PHE A 169 7.17 -19.47 -5.19
CA PHE A 169 7.42 -18.28 -5.99
C PHE A 169 7.13 -17.03 -5.16
N THR A 170 8.19 -16.31 -4.76
CA THR A 170 8.08 -15.11 -3.96
C THR A 170 7.95 -13.87 -4.84
N VAL A 171 6.95 -13.03 -4.56
CA VAL A 171 6.62 -11.82 -5.31
C VAL A 171 6.56 -10.58 -4.38
N PRO A 172 6.77 -9.36 -4.90
CA PRO A 172 6.94 -8.18 -4.05
C PRO A 172 5.62 -7.58 -3.50
N SER A 173 4.46 -7.97 -4.01
CA SER A 173 3.19 -7.37 -3.60
C SER A 173 2.01 -8.30 -3.80
N MET A 174 0.87 -7.97 -3.19
CA MET A 174 -0.38 -8.71 -3.35
C MET A 174 -0.91 -8.61 -4.79
N GLY A 175 -0.69 -7.48 -5.48
CA GLY A 175 -1.02 -7.35 -6.91
C GLY A 175 -0.19 -8.29 -7.79
N ALA A 176 1.11 -8.41 -7.54
CA ALA A 176 1.98 -9.36 -8.25
C ALA A 176 1.59 -10.82 -7.94
N LYS A 177 1.17 -11.11 -6.71
CA LYS A 177 0.65 -12.43 -6.33
C LYS A 177 -0.62 -12.77 -7.10
N LEU A 178 -1.58 -11.85 -7.17
CA LEU A 178 -2.80 -12.02 -7.96
C LEU A 178 -2.47 -12.32 -9.42
N GLU A 179 -1.58 -11.52 -10.03
CA GLU A 179 -1.19 -11.71 -11.44
C GLU A 179 -0.52 -13.07 -11.66
N ALA A 180 0.35 -13.50 -10.77
CA ALA A 180 0.98 -14.82 -10.83
C ALA A 180 -0.05 -15.95 -10.76
N GLN A 181 -1.05 -15.85 -9.88
CA GLN A 181 -2.11 -16.83 -9.77
C GLN A 181 -3.05 -16.84 -10.99
N LEU A 182 -3.38 -15.68 -11.55
CA LEU A 182 -4.15 -15.57 -12.79
C LEU A 182 -3.47 -16.26 -13.99
N ARG A 183 -2.13 -16.26 -14.01
CA ARG A 183 -1.31 -16.95 -15.02
C ARG A 183 -1.09 -18.43 -14.72
N GLY A 184 -1.60 -18.96 -13.61
CA GLY A 184 -1.40 -20.35 -13.20
C GLY A 184 0.02 -20.67 -12.73
N LEU A 185 0.82 -19.65 -12.35
CA LEU A 185 2.21 -19.84 -11.89
C LEU A 185 2.30 -20.43 -10.49
N GLY A 186 1.18 -20.60 -9.80
CA GLY A 186 1.07 -21.26 -8.51
C GLY A 186 -0.27 -20.95 -7.83
N ALA A 187 -0.39 -21.38 -6.58
CA ALA A 187 -1.60 -21.34 -5.78
C ALA A 187 -1.41 -20.54 -4.49
N GLY A 188 -2.49 -20.15 -3.82
CA GLY A 188 -2.41 -19.58 -2.49
C GLY A 188 -3.61 -18.73 -2.09
N PHE A 189 -3.55 -18.21 -0.88
CA PHE A 189 -4.60 -17.35 -0.35
C PHE A 189 -4.49 -15.93 -0.90
N LEU A 190 -5.61 -15.37 -1.34
CA LEU A 190 -5.79 -13.98 -1.72
C LEU A 190 -6.82 -13.31 -0.80
N PRO A 191 -6.71 -12.00 -0.54
CA PRO A 191 -7.80 -11.25 0.07
C PRO A 191 -9.08 -11.42 -0.76
N GLU A 192 -10.20 -11.74 -0.08
CA GLU A 192 -11.47 -11.99 -0.75
C GLU A 192 -11.93 -10.80 -1.61
N PRO A 193 -11.83 -9.52 -1.14
CA PRO A 193 -12.19 -8.39 -1.97
C PRO A 193 -11.36 -8.27 -3.25
N LEU A 194 -10.06 -8.59 -3.19
CA LEU A 194 -9.16 -8.57 -4.35
C LEU A 194 -9.48 -9.69 -5.34
N ALA A 195 -9.81 -10.89 -4.85
CA ALA A 195 -10.08 -12.06 -5.67
C ALA A 195 -11.48 -12.01 -6.31
N GLN A 196 -12.45 -11.36 -5.67
CA GLN A 196 -13.87 -11.42 -6.02
C GLN A 196 -14.19 -11.10 -7.50
N PRO A 197 -13.66 -10.02 -8.13
CA PRO A 197 -13.92 -9.73 -9.54
C PRO A 197 -13.45 -10.85 -10.48
N TYR A 198 -12.36 -11.52 -10.13
CA TYR A 198 -11.75 -12.59 -10.93
C TYR A 198 -12.45 -13.94 -10.70
N LEU A 199 -12.99 -14.17 -9.50
CA LEU A 199 -13.85 -15.30 -9.21
C LEU A 199 -15.18 -15.14 -9.97
N ALA A 200 -15.79 -13.95 -9.92
CA ALA A 200 -17.05 -13.68 -10.63
C ALA A 200 -16.92 -13.80 -12.16
N SER A 201 -15.76 -13.45 -12.73
CA SER A 201 -15.48 -13.56 -14.16
C SER A 201 -14.93 -14.94 -14.59
N GLY A 202 -14.76 -15.88 -13.66
CA GLY A 202 -14.19 -17.20 -13.93
C GLY A 202 -12.69 -17.21 -14.24
N ARG A 203 -11.98 -16.09 -14.08
CA ARG A 203 -10.53 -16.01 -14.27
C ARG A 203 -9.73 -16.60 -13.09
N LEU A 204 -10.37 -16.75 -11.95
CA LEU A 204 -9.92 -17.54 -10.81
C LEU A 204 -11.00 -18.53 -10.42
N VAL A 205 -10.58 -19.65 -9.84
CA VAL A 205 -11.43 -20.67 -9.22
C VAL A 205 -11.11 -20.73 -7.74
N ARG A 206 -12.13 -20.60 -6.88
CA ARG A 206 -12.01 -20.85 -5.45
C ARG A 206 -11.88 -22.35 -5.22
N CYS A 207 -10.90 -22.76 -4.44
CA CYS A 207 -10.79 -24.13 -3.95
C CYS A 207 -11.06 -24.15 -2.45
N GLU A 208 -11.90 -25.09 -2.02
CA GLU A 208 -12.08 -25.37 -0.60
C GLU A 208 -10.85 -26.09 -0.06
N VAL A 209 -10.40 -25.69 1.14
CA VAL A 209 -9.23 -26.26 1.80
C VAL A 209 -9.62 -26.76 3.19
N GLN A 210 -8.92 -27.80 3.69
CA GLN A 210 -9.21 -28.37 5.03
C GLN A 210 -8.83 -27.42 6.17
N ARG A 211 -7.99 -26.39 5.88
CA ARG A 211 -7.62 -25.35 6.85
C ARG A 211 -8.82 -24.47 7.19
N PRO A 212 -8.91 -23.99 8.44
CA PRO A 212 -9.95 -23.05 8.82
C PRO A 212 -9.91 -21.79 7.96
N ARG A 213 -11.09 -21.21 7.70
CA ARG A 213 -11.19 -19.94 6.99
C ARG A 213 -10.37 -18.88 7.71
N ARG A 214 -9.46 -18.26 6.96
CA ARG A 214 -8.60 -17.21 7.50
C ARG A 214 -9.32 -15.88 7.41
N ILE A 215 -9.47 -15.22 8.56
CA ILE A 215 -9.90 -13.83 8.69
C ILE A 215 -8.81 -13.13 9.49
N SER A 216 -8.34 -11.98 9.02
CA SER A 216 -7.38 -11.14 9.75
C SER A 216 -8.01 -9.77 9.99
N THR A 217 -7.87 -9.25 11.20
CA THR A 217 -8.25 -7.86 11.50
C THR A 217 -7.12 -6.94 11.10
N ILE A 218 -7.44 -5.96 10.26
CA ILE A 218 -6.52 -4.98 9.71
C ILE A 218 -6.74 -3.66 10.43
N GLY A 219 -5.66 -3.02 10.82
CA GLY A 219 -5.67 -1.74 11.53
C GLY A 219 -4.80 -0.68 10.87
N TYR A 220 -4.75 0.46 11.52
CA TYR A 220 -3.81 1.54 11.25
C TYR A 220 -3.14 1.97 12.55
N ALA A 221 -1.93 2.52 12.46
CA ALA A 221 -1.16 2.88 13.63
C ALA A 221 -0.34 4.16 13.42
N TRP A 222 -0.06 4.87 14.53
CA TRP A 222 0.78 6.06 14.56
C TRP A 222 1.58 6.12 15.86
N ARG A 223 2.68 6.92 15.86
CA ARG A 223 3.52 7.05 17.06
C ARG A 223 2.85 7.94 18.11
N ARG A 224 2.96 7.56 19.37
CA ARG A 224 2.41 8.29 20.52
C ARG A 224 2.96 9.72 20.61
N ASP A 225 4.25 9.90 20.36
CA ASP A 225 4.92 11.18 20.46
C ASP A 225 4.43 12.19 19.41
N ASN A 226 4.03 11.72 18.24
CA ASN A 226 3.45 12.55 17.18
C ASN A 226 2.09 13.13 17.55
N ALA A 227 1.32 12.46 18.42
CA ALA A 227 -0.02 12.93 18.84
C ALA A 227 0.02 14.14 19.78
N GLN A 228 1.15 14.36 20.48
CA GLN A 228 1.32 15.45 21.48
C GLN A 228 2.24 16.58 20.98
N ALA A 229 2.99 16.36 19.88
CA ALA A 229 3.91 17.36 19.34
C ALA A 229 3.18 18.54 18.70
N ARG A 230 3.81 19.74 18.76
CA ARG A 230 3.41 20.88 17.94
C ARG A 230 3.59 20.51 16.46
N GLY A 231 2.55 20.70 15.64
CA GLY A 231 2.64 20.41 14.21
C GLY A 231 2.07 19.02 13.85
N THR A 232 0.85 18.72 14.33
CA THR A 232 0.19 17.42 14.09
C THR A 232 -1.09 17.55 13.24
N ARG A 233 -1.20 18.61 12.42
CA ARG A 233 -2.44 18.87 11.66
C ARG A 233 -2.69 17.85 10.58
N ALA A 234 -1.65 17.39 9.87
CA ALA A 234 -1.77 16.34 8.87
C ALA A 234 -2.20 15.03 9.54
N LEU A 235 -1.51 14.59 10.60
CA LEU A 235 -1.90 13.38 11.34
C LEU A 235 -3.34 13.45 11.83
N LYS A 236 -3.76 14.57 12.45
CA LYS A 236 -5.13 14.75 12.95
C LYS A 236 -6.16 14.65 11.83
N TRP A 237 -5.87 15.24 10.68
CA TRP A 237 -6.77 15.17 9.52
C TRP A 237 -6.90 13.72 9.02
N TRP A 238 -5.78 13.01 8.83
CA TRP A 238 -5.80 11.61 8.41
C TRP A 238 -6.56 10.73 9.40
N LEU A 239 -6.29 10.86 10.70
CA LEU A 239 -7.00 10.12 11.74
C LEU A 239 -8.50 10.43 11.74
N GLN A 240 -8.90 11.68 11.45
CA GLN A 240 -10.31 12.03 11.35
C GLN A 240 -11.00 11.36 10.15
N GLN A 241 -10.31 11.25 8.99
CA GLN A 241 -10.84 10.50 7.84
C GLN A 241 -11.01 9.01 8.17
N LEU A 242 -10.03 8.43 8.86
CA LEU A 242 -10.04 7.01 9.25
C LEU A 242 -11.10 6.67 10.32
N LYS A 243 -11.71 7.63 10.99
CA LYS A 243 -12.86 7.40 11.88
C LYS A 243 -14.15 7.08 11.12
N SER A 244 -14.26 7.48 9.86
CA SER A 244 -15.43 7.22 9.03
C SER A 244 -15.56 5.72 8.73
N PRO A 245 -16.69 5.06 9.06
CA PRO A 245 -16.91 3.66 8.67
C PRO A 245 -16.87 3.45 7.15
N ALA A 246 -17.35 4.41 6.37
CA ALA A 246 -17.33 4.35 4.91
C ALA A 246 -15.87 4.37 4.38
N THR A 247 -15.02 5.24 4.92
CA THR A 247 -13.59 5.29 4.57
C THR A 247 -12.89 3.97 4.92
N ARG A 248 -13.13 3.42 6.11
CA ARG A 248 -12.57 2.13 6.54
C ARG A 248 -12.98 0.99 5.60
N ALA A 249 -14.26 0.91 5.27
CA ALA A 249 -14.78 -0.09 4.35
C ALA A 249 -14.17 0.07 2.94
N ALA A 250 -14.06 1.30 2.43
CA ALA A 250 -13.45 1.58 1.13
C ALA A 250 -11.97 1.18 1.07
N LEU A 251 -11.19 1.48 2.12
CA LEU A 251 -9.77 1.09 2.21
C LEU A 251 -9.55 -0.43 2.17
N LEU A 252 -10.53 -1.22 2.58
CA LEU A 252 -10.45 -2.68 2.58
C LEU A 252 -11.16 -3.34 1.39
N SER A 253 -11.87 -2.58 0.56
CA SER A 253 -12.71 -3.13 -0.51
C SER A 253 -11.90 -3.66 -1.69
N GLN A 254 -10.72 -3.09 -1.97
CA GLN A 254 -9.87 -3.41 -3.14
C GLN A 254 -10.67 -3.50 -4.46
N THR A 255 -11.78 -2.76 -4.53
CA THR A 255 -12.66 -2.77 -5.68
C THR A 255 -12.03 -1.95 -6.79
N ARG A 256 -11.40 -2.59 -7.76
CA ARG A 256 -11.12 -1.93 -9.04
C ARG A 256 -12.46 -1.51 -9.64
N ARG A 257 -12.81 -0.23 -9.55
CA ARG A 257 -13.79 0.34 -10.47
C ARG A 257 -13.14 0.24 -11.85
N ILE A 258 -13.58 -0.72 -12.64
CA ILE A 258 -13.27 -0.77 -14.07
C ILE A 258 -13.88 0.50 -14.63
N HIS A 259 -13.06 1.53 -14.86
CA HIS A 259 -13.50 2.64 -15.70
C HIS A 259 -13.83 2.05 -17.06
N ALA A 260 -15.10 2.08 -17.40
CA ALA A 260 -15.64 1.77 -18.72
C ALA A 260 -15.23 2.90 -19.70
N ASN A 261 -13.94 3.13 -19.88
CA ASN A 261 -13.38 3.91 -20.98
C ASN A 261 -12.31 3.03 -21.61
N GLY A 262 -12.76 2.33 -22.67
CA GLY A 262 -11.90 1.56 -23.53
C GLY A 262 -10.79 2.42 -24.12
N VAL A 263 -9.59 2.15 -23.68
CA VAL A 263 -8.39 2.42 -24.45
C VAL A 263 -7.78 1.06 -24.73
N GLU A 264 -8.12 0.52 -25.91
CA GLU A 264 -7.41 -0.59 -26.52
C GLU A 264 -5.98 -0.11 -26.83
N PHE A 265 -5.00 -0.67 -26.12
CA PHE A 265 -3.62 -0.66 -26.62
C PHE A 265 -3.49 -1.82 -27.58
N HIS A 266 -3.45 -1.53 -28.87
CA HIS A 266 -2.94 -2.44 -29.89
C HIS A 266 -1.41 -2.52 -29.79
N PRO A 267 -0.84 -3.71 -30.13
CA PRO A 267 0.57 -4.03 -29.96
C PRO A 267 1.53 -3.22 -30.83
#